data_b738ab0bf5a500edfca81501322d7e97
#
_entry.id   b738ab0bf5a500edfca81501322d7e97
#
_cell.length_a   1.000
_cell.length_b   1.000
_cell.length_c   1.000
_cell.angle_alpha   90.00
_cell.angle_beta   90.00
_cell.angle_gamma   90.00
#
_symmetry.space_group_name_H-M   'P 1'
#
loop_
_entity.id
_entity.type
_entity.pdbx_description
1 polymer ?
#
loop_
_entity_poly.entity_id
_entity_poly.type
_entity_poly.pdbx_seq_one_letter_code
_entity_poly.pdbx_strand_id
1 'polypeptide(L)'
;SLIPFLEHDDANRALMGSNMMRQAVPLLRTEAPIVGTGIEKQLVEDSRTQIAAEGDGVVEYVDATTIRILYDRNEDEEFVSFEPALKEYRIPKFRKTNQSMTIDLRPTCDKGQRVKKGDILTEGYSTQGGELALGKNLLVAYMPWKGYNYEDAIVLNERVVREDLLTSVHVDEYILEVRETKRGMEELTSDIPNVSEEATKDLDENGIVRVGARIEPGDILIGKITPKGESDPSPEEKLLRAIFGDKAGDVKDASLKASPSLRGVVIDKKLFSRVIKSRSEKNADKAILPKLNDEFEEKAAKLKDILIEKLLVLTNGKVSQGVKDYLGTEVIAKGAKFTKRDLESLDYTIIQLSKWTADAHKNDMIRDLVMNYLKKYKELDAELKRKKFAITIGDELPAGIIQMAKVYIAKKRKIGVGDKMAGRHGNKGIVSRVVRQEDMPFLADGTPVDIVLNPLGVPSRMN
;
A
#
# COMPACT_ATOMS: atom_id res chain seq x y z
N SER A 1 25.50 -7.86 -6.53
CA SER A 1 25.96 -6.45 -6.47
C SER A 1 25.78 -5.79 -5.10
N LEU A 2 24.88 -6.31 -4.23
CA LEU A 2 24.67 -5.79 -2.86
C LEU A 2 25.63 -6.35 -1.80
N ILE A 3 26.46 -7.34 -2.15
CA ILE A 3 27.40 -7.97 -1.22
C ILE A 3 28.73 -7.23 -1.30
N PRO A 4 29.15 -6.54 -0.24
CA PRO A 4 30.48 -5.91 -0.22
C PRO A 4 31.56 -6.98 -0.13
N PHE A 5 32.73 -6.72 -0.70
CA PHE A 5 33.87 -7.67 -0.73
C PHE A 5 33.51 -9.05 -1.30
N LEU A 6 32.67 -9.08 -2.32
CA LEU A 6 32.16 -10.32 -2.94
C LEU A 6 33.31 -11.24 -3.40
N GLU A 7 34.42 -10.68 -3.83
CA GLU A 7 35.62 -11.41 -4.28
C GLU A 7 36.28 -12.26 -3.19
N HIS A 8 35.97 -11.99 -1.92
CA HIS A 8 36.47 -12.76 -0.76
C HIS A 8 35.51 -13.84 -0.30
N ASP A 9 34.33 -13.94 -0.93
CA ASP A 9 33.33 -14.95 -0.59
C ASP A 9 33.38 -16.13 -1.57
N ASP A 10 33.23 -17.35 -1.04
CA ASP A 10 32.96 -18.51 -1.89
C ASP A 10 31.66 -18.34 -2.66
N ALA A 11 31.64 -18.80 -3.92
CA ALA A 11 30.48 -18.63 -4.81
C ALA A 11 29.18 -19.21 -4.24
N ASN A 12 29.26 -20.38 -3.56
CA ASN A 12 28.10 -20.99 -2.93
C ASN A 12 27.53 -20.13 -1.80
N ARG A 13 28.40 -19.48 -1.01
CA ARG A 13 27.99 -18.62 0.09
C ARG A 13 27.47 -17.29 -0.40
N ALA A 14 28.04 -16.72 -1.44
CA ALA A 14 27.52 -15.55 -2.11
C ALA A 14 26.09 -15.77 -2.67
N LEU A 15 25.85 -16.96 -3.25
CA LEU A 15 24.50 -17.37 -3.68
C LEU A 15 23.51 -17.42 -2.53
N MET A 16 23.89 -18.04 -1.40
CA MET A 16 23.05 -18.10 -0.20
C MET A 16 22.76 -16.71 0.35
N GLY A 17 23.77 -15.84 0.45
CA GLY A 17 23.64 -14.45 0.89
C GLY A 17 22.68 -13.65 0.01
N SER A 18 22.83 -13.76 -1.30
CA SER A 18 21.94 -13.10 -2.26
C SER A 18 20.49 -13.56 -2.10
N ASN A 19 20.26 -14.86 -1.95
CA ASN A 19 18.92 -15.42 -1.73
C ASN A 19 18.30 -14.95 -0.42
N MET A 20 19.08 -14.85 0.66
CA MET A 20 18.60 -14.41 1.97
C MET A 20 18.30 -12.92 2.02
N MET A 21 19.07 -12.07 1.33
CA MET A 21 18.74 -10.65 1.21
C MET A 21 17.36 -10.42 0.58
N ARG A 22 16.96 -11.24 -0.39
CA ARG A 22 15.62 -11.16 -1.01
C ARG A 22 14.48 -11.57 -0.07
N GLN A 23 14.78 -12.25 1.03
CA GLN A 23 13.83 -12.72 2.05
C GLN A 23 13.87 -11.85 3.32
N ALA A 24 14.60 -10.74 3.30
CA ALA A 24 14.71 -9.86 4.45
C ALA A 24 13.34 -9.26 4.80
N VAL A 25 12.98 -9.36 6.08
CA VAL A 25 11.72 -8.81 6.60
C VAL A 25 11.88 -7.30 6.80
N PRO A 26 10.97 -6.46 6.30
CA PRO A 26 10.99 -5.04 6.60
C PRO A 26 10.87 -4.79 8.10
N LEU A 27 11.86 -4.11 8.67
CA LEU A 27 11.89 -3.80 10.09
C LEU A 27 11.12 -2.51 10.40
N LEU A 28 10.70 -2.36 11.65
CA LEU A 28 10.04 -1.15 12.14
C LEU A 28 10.93 0.09 11.98
N ARG A 29 12.21 -0.05 12.27
CA ARG A 29 13.25 0.96 12.03
C ARG A 29 14.45 0.27 11.43
N THR A 30 14.73 0.57 10.17
CA THR A 30 15.90 0.07 9.48
C THR A 30 17.10 1.02 9.64
N GLU A 31 18.26 0.55 9.28
CA GLU A 31 19.50 1.32 9.32
C GLU A 31 20.31 1.05 8.06
N ALA A 32 20.78 2.11 7.42
CA ALA A 32 21.63 1.99 6.25
C ALA A 32 22.93 1.24 6.60
N PRO A 33 23.41 0.35 5.72
CA PRO A 33 24.65 -0.37 5.97
C PRO A 33 25.83 0.59 6.05
N ILE A 34 26.70 0.43 7.05
CA ILE A 34 27.93 1.22 7.18
C ILE A 34 28.85 0.95 6.00
N VAL A 35 28.92 -0.31 5.55
CA VAL A 35 29.67 -0.74 4.38
C VAL A 35 28.71 -1.16 3.29
N GLY A 36 28.64 -0.40 2.22
CA GLY A 36 27.80 -0.65 1.05
C GLY A 36 28.60 -0.76 -0.23
N THR A 37 27.94 -1.07 -1.33
CA THR A 37 28.53 -1.18 -2.67
C THR A 37 28.24 0.03 -3.56
N GLY A 38 27.39 0.95 -3.09
CA GLY A 38 26.97 2.15 -3.82
C GLY A 38 25.74 1.94 -4.71
N ILE A 39 25.30 0.70 -4.92
CA ILE A 39 24.09 0.41 -5.72
C ILE A 39 22.80 0.60 -4.92
N GLU A 40 22.89 0.69 -3.60
CA GLU A 40 21.76 0.76 -2.67
C GLU A 40 20.86 1.96 -2.97
N LYS A 41 21.46 3.11 -3.28
CA LYS A 41 20.73 4.34 -3.63
C LYS A 41 19.97 4.18 -4.95
N GLN A 42 20.66 3.69 -5.99
CA GLN A 42 20.03 3.48 -7.29
C GLN A 42 18.87 2.50 -7.22
N LEU A 43 18.98 1.43 -6.42
CA LEU A 43 17.88 0.46 -6.24
C LEU A 43 16.65 1.09 -5.62
N VAL A 44 16.80 2.01 -4.67
CA VAL A 44 15.68 2.73 -4.05
C VAL A 44 15.02 3.67 -5.06
N GLU A 45 15.80 4.44 -5.80
CA GLU A 45 15.30 5.34 -6.84
C GLU A 45 14.54 4.58 -7.93
N ASP A 46 15.11 3.49 -8.45
CA ASP A 46 14.50 2.68 -9.52
C ASP A 46 13.26 1.93 -9.05
N SER A 47 13.20 1.51 -7.79
CA SER A 47 12.06 0.78 -7.22
C SER A 47 10.80 1.62 -7.09
N ARG A 48 10.94 2.95 -7.03
CA ARG A 48 9.85 3.92 -6.82
C ARG A 48 8.97 3.60 -5.61
N THR A 49 9.52 2.96 -4.60
CA THR A 49 8.81 2.65 -3.34
C THR A 49 8.69 3.87 -2.45
N GLN A 50 9.60 4.84 -2.61
CA GLN A 50 9.60 6.10 -1.89
C GLN A 50 8.94 7.20 -2.71
N ILE A 51 8.41 8.20 -2.02
CA ILE A 51 7.87 9.40 -2.66
C ILE A 51 9.04 10.33 -2.95
N ALA A 52 9.22 10.69 -4.21
CA ALA A 52 10.21 11.65 -4.64
C ALA A 52 9.57 12.94 -5.15
N ALA A 53 10.25 14.06 -4.99
CA ALA A 53 9.83 15.35 -5.53
C ALA A 53 9.85 15.34 -7.06
N GLU A 54 8.77 15.79 -7.69
CA GLU A 54 8.64 15.83 -9.16
C GLU A 54 9.30 17.05 -9.80
N GLY A 55 9.55 18.08 -9.00
CA GLY A 55 10.17 19.33 -9.42
C GLY A 55 10.81 20.06 -8.25
N ASP A 56 11.38 21.22 -8.53
CA ASP A 56 11.89 22.11 -7.50
C ASP A 56 10.75 22.84 -6.82
N GLY A 57 10.82 23.00 -5.49
CA GLY A 57 9.73 23.62 -4.75
C GLY A 57 10.00 23.77 -3.26
N VAL A 58 8.96 24.13 -2.52
CA VAL A 58 9.00 24.32 -1.06
C VAL A 58 7.92 23.47 -0.40
N VAL A 59 8.28 22.78 0.67
CA VAL A 59 7.34 22.00 1.49
C VAL A 59 6.47 22.97 2.30
N GLU A 60 5.19 23.06 1.96
CA GLU A 60 4.25 23.92 2.65
C GLU A 60 3.68 23.29 3.91
N TYR A 61 3.41 21.99 3.84
CA TYR A 61 2.82 21.25 4.94
C TYR A 61 3.34 19.81 4.98
N VAL A 62 3.60 19.32 6.17
CA VAL A 62 3.99 17.93 6.42
C VAL A 62 3.35 17.42 7.70
N ASP A 63 2.79 16.22 7.62
CA ASP A 63 2.40 15.41 8.77
C ASP A 63 2.72 13.93 8.52
N ALA A 64 2.35 13.04 9.44
CA ALA A 64 2.64 11.61 9.33
C ALA A 64 2.00 10.92 8.10
N THR A 65 0.98 11.53 7.50
CA THR A 65 0.15 10.94 6.43
C THR A 65 0.16 11.72 5.13
N THR A 66 0.60 12.99 5.18
CA THR A 66 0.46 13.91 4.05
C THR A 66 1.66 14.83 3.93
N ILE A 67 2.16 15.02 2.71
CA ILE A 67 3.14 16.04 2.35
C ILE A 67 2.50 16.93 1.28
N ARG A 68 2.57 18.25 1.45
CA ARG A 68 2.16 19.22 0.43
C ARG A 68 3.36 20.04 0.00
N ILE A 69 3.59 20.09 -1.29
CA ILE A 69 4.71 20.82 -1.90
C ILE A 69 4.14 21.83 -2.87
N LEU A 70 4.57 23.07 -2.72
CA LEU A 70 4.37 24.12 -3.70
C LEU A 70 5.57 24.11 -4.64
N TYR A 71 5.35 23.65 -5.87
CA TYR A 71 6.38 23.57 -6.89
C TYR A 71 6.63 24.93 -7.56
N ASP A 72 7.90 25.23 -7.78
CA ASP A 72 8.31 26.37 -8.58
C ASP A 72 8.04 26.03 -10.06
N ARG A 73 7.17 26.81 -10.71
CA ARG A 73 6.84 26.64 -12.11
C ARG A 73 7.20 27.92 -12.87
N ASN A 74 7.75 27.74 -14.06
CA ASN A 74 7.91 28.83 -14.99
C ASN A 74 6.54 29.27 -15.54
N GLU A 75 6.43 30.48 -16.07
CA GLU A 75 5.17 30.98 -16.66
C GLU A 75 4.62 30.05 -17.74
N ASP A 76 5.48 29.45 -18.55
CA ASP A 76 5.10 28.49 -19.60
C ASP A 76 4.58 27.19 -19.01
N GLU A 77 5.25 26.64 -17.99
CA GLU A 77 4.80 25.43 -17.29
C GLU A 77 3.48 25.63 -16.57
N GLU A 78 3.27 26.77 -15.92
CA GLU A 78 2.01 27.11 -15.29
C GLU A 78 0.89 27.30 -16.33
N PHE A 79 1.23 27.89 -17.47
CA PHE A 79 0.28 28.08 -18.56
C PHE A 79 -0.19 26.76 -19.17
N VAL A 80 0.69 25.77 -19.40
CA VAL A 80 0.32 24.47 -19.99
C VAL A 80 -0.26 23.47 -18.99
N SER A 81 -0.20 23.79 -17.69
CA SER A 81 -0.70 22.89 -16.65
C SER A 81 -2.21 23.01 -16.45
N PHE A 82 -2.86 21.89 -16.13
CA PHE A 82 -4.24 21.82 -15.63
C PHE A 82 -4.30 21.45 -14.14
N GLU A 83 -3.17 21.33 -13.49
CA GLU A 83 -3.07 21.00 -12.07
C GLU A 83 -2.53 22.21 -11.29
N PRO A 84 -2.96 22.40 -10.04
CA PRO A 84 -2.40 23.46 -9.20
C PRO A 84 -0.90 23.21 -8.95
N ALA A 85 -0.14 24.29 -8.73
CA ALA A 85 1.28 24.19 -8.36
C ALA A 85 1.48 23.49 -7.01
N LEU A 86 0.47 23.58 -6.12
CA LEU A 86 0.42 22.85 -4.85
C LEU A 86 0.01 21.42 -5.08
N LYS A 87 0.92 20.48 -4.82
CA LYS A 87 0.67 19.03 -4.93
C LYS A 87 0.66 18.35 -3.57
N GLU A 88 -0.34 17.50 -3.36
CA GLU A 88 -0.51 16.70 -2.16
C GLU A 88 -0.08 15.25 -2.40
N TYR A 89 0.81 14.75 -1.54
CA TYR A 89 1.24 13.35 -1.51
C TYR A 89 0.72 12.69 -0.25
N ARG A 90 0.04 11.56 -0.41
CA ARG A 90 -0.41 10.74 0.72
C ARG A 90 0.62 9.66 1.01
N ILE A 91 1.04 9.60 2.27
CA ILE A 91 2.02 8.65 2.75
C ILE A 91 1.31 7.36 3.16
N PRO A 92 1.63 6.20 2.56
CA PRO A 92 1.05 4.93 2.98
C PRO A 92 1.50 4.56 4.38
N LYS A 93 0.54 4.21 5.24
CA LYS A 93 0.76 3.76 6.62
C LYS A 93 0.27 2.34 6.80
N PHE A 94 1.12 1.44 7.33
CA PHE A 94 0.81 0.05 7.65
C PHE A 94 0.05 -0.71 6.55
N ARG A 95 0.36 -0.42 5.30
CA ARG A 95 -0.25 -1.09 4.15
C ARG A 95 0.26 -2.52 4.04
N LYS A 96 -0.65 -3.50 4.00
CA LYS A 96 -0.31 -4.92 3.84
C LYS A 96 0.33 -5.19 2.48
N THR A 97 1.40 -5.97 2.47
CA THR A 97 1.99 -6.58 1.27
C THR A 97 1.45 -8.00 1.04
N ASN A 98 1.74 -8.58 -0.14
CA ASN A 98 1.32 -9.95 -0.45
C ASN A 98 1.94 -11.02 0.47
N GLN A 99 3.08 -10.74 1.12
CA GLN A 99 3.75 -11.63 2.07
C GLN A 99 3.39 -11.31 3.53
N SER A 100 2.27 -10.64 3.77
CA SER A 100 1.80 -10.23 5.12
C SER A 100 2.77 -9.32 5.88
N MET A 101 3.65 -8.61 5.16
CA MET A 101 4.50 -7.55 5.71
C MET A 101 3.79 -6.21 5.62
N THR A 102 4.41 -5.15 6.13
CA THR A 102 3.85 -3.80 6.09
C THR A 102 4.72 -2.83 5.32
N ILE A 103 4.09 -1.98 4.54
CA ILE A 103 4.67 -0.76 4.01
C ILE A 103 4.25 0.37 4.94
N ASP A 104 5.22 0.94 5.65
CA ASP A 104 5.04 2.09 6.52
C ASP A 104 6.10 3.12 6.20
N LEU A 105 5.69 4.23 5.58
CA LEU A 105 6.58 5.31 5.21
C LEU A 105 6.46 6.47 6.20
N ARG A 106 7.56 7.20 6.37
CA ARG A 106 7.65 8.39 7.22
C ARG A 106 8.21 9.55 6.40
N PRO A 107 7.74 10.78 6.61
CA PRO A 107 8.32 11.94 5.98
C PRO A 107 9.74 12.20 6.51
N THR A 108 10.64 12.60 5.64
CA THR A 108 12.01 13.03 5.97
C THR A 108 12.22 14.52 5.81
N CYS A 109 11.24 15.20 5.19
CA CYS A 109 11.29 16.64 4.95
C CYS A 109 10.57 17.42 6.06
N ASP A 110 11.03 18.65 6.29
CA ASP A 110 10.43 19.57 7.24
C ASP A 110 9.64 20.67 6.51
N LYS A 111 8.66 21.26 7.23
CA LYS A 111 7.90 22.40 6.71
C LYS A 111 8.82 23.59 6.43
N GLY A 112 8.69 24.17 5.23
CA GLY A 112 9.53 25.28 4.76
C GLY A 112 10.84 24.86 4.10
N GLN A 113 11.16 23.56 4.08
CA GLN A 113 12.33 23.04 3.39
C GLN A 113 12.21 23.19 1.88
N ARG A 114 13.28 23.64 1.21
CA ARG A 114 13.38 23.58 -0.24
C ARG A 114 13.78 22.18 -0.68
N VAL A 115 13.09 21.68 -1.69
CA VAL A 115 13.34 20.38 -2.32
C VAL A 115 13.66 20.58 -3.79
N LYS A 116 14.47 19.67 -4.33
CA LYS A 116 14.81 19.61 -5.74
C LYS A 116 14.14 18.41 -6.40
N LYS A 117 14.01 18.45 -7.70
CA LYS A 117 13.51 17.33 -8.49
C LYS A 117 14.34 16.07 -8.20
N GLY A 118 13.67 14.99 -7.81
CA GLY A 118 14.26 13.70 -7.48
C GLY A 118 14.64 13.52 -6.01
N ASP A 119 14.55 14.56 -5.16
CA ASP A 119 14.77 14.40 -3.72
C ASP A 119 13.75 13.44 -3.12
N ILE A 120 14.23 12.51 -2.29
CA ILE A 120 13.39 11.53 -1.61
C ILE A 120 12.76 12.20 -0.39
N LEU A 121 11.43 12.16 -0.31
CA LEU A 121 10.62 12.83 0.70
C LEU A 121 10.23 11.94 1.86
N THR A 122 10.40 10.63 1.69
CA THR A 122 9.98 9.62 2.67
C THR A 122 11.07 8.59 2.92
N GLU A 123 11.03 7.97 4.08
CA GLU A 123 11.83 6.80 4.42
C GLU A 123 10.97 5.71 5.05
N GLY A 124 11.52 4.54 5.25
CA GLY A 124 10.85 3.35 5.75
C GLY A 124 10.68 2.30 4.67
N TYR A 125 10.09 1.16 5.01
CA TYR A 125 10.03 -0.01 4.13
C TYR A 125 11.41 -0.38 3.59
N SER A 126 12.32 -0.72 4.52
CA SER A 126 13.72 -1.11 4.23
C SER A 126 14.54 -0.02 3.53
N THR A 127 14.30 1.24 3.84
CA THR A 127 15.09 2.36 3.35
C THR A 127 15.40 3.36 4.46
N GLN A 128 16.58 3.95 4.42
CA GLN A 128 16.99 5.05 5.28
C GLN A 128 17.88 6.01 4.50
N GLY A 129 17.59 7.30 4.60
CA GLY A 129 18.40 8.33 3.91
C GLY A 129 18.47 8.17 2.38
N GLY A 130 17.46 7.54 1.77
CA GLY A 130 17.45 7.25 0.32
C GLY A 130 18.28 6.03 -0.09
N GLU A 131 18.80 5.26 0.86
CA GLU A 131 19.55 4.03 0.59
C GLU A 131 18.80 2.80 1.08
N LEU A 132 19.02 1.66 0.43
CA LEU A 132 18.45 0.38 0.81
C LEU A 132 19.02 -0.07 2.16
N ALA A 133 18.14 -0.27 3.13
CA ALA A 133 18.45 -0.67 4.51
C ALA A 133 17.66 -1.93 4.87
N LEU A 134 18.23 -3.11 4.64
CA LEU A 134 17.54 -4.39 4.85
C LEU A 134 17.55 -4.86 6.31
N GLY A 135 18.37 -4.26 7.17
CA GLY A 135 18.55 -4.74 8.53
C GLY A 135 19.12 -3.67 9.47
N LYS A 136 19.96 -4.10 10.40
CA LYS A 136 20.64 -3.29 11.41
C LYS A 136 22.14 -3.56 11.43
N ASN A 137 22.91 -2.55 11.80
CA ASN A 137 24.31 -2.69 12.13
C ASN A 137 24.44 -3.08 13.60
N LEU A 138 24.96 -4.25 13.89
CA LEU A 138 25.12 -4.80 15.23
C LEU A 138 26.59 -4.98 15.59
N LEU A 139 26.95 -4.74 16.84
CA LEU A 139 28.29 -5.02 17.34
C LEU A 139 28.44 -6.54 17.57
N VAL A 140 29.34 -7.16 16.83
CA VAL A 140 29.54 -8.62 16.81
C VAL A 140 30.82 -9.01 17.55
N ALA A 141 30.74 -10.02 18.42
CA ALA A 141 31.89 -10.73 18.93
C ALA A 141 31.99 -12.12 18.29
N TYR A 142 33.14 -12.43 17.69
CA TYR A 142 33.47 -13.77 17.19
C TYR A 142 34.25 -14.52 18.28
N MET A 143 33.55 -15.26 19.09
CA MET A 143 34.14 -16.06 20.16
C MET A 143 33.22 -17.22 20.54
N PRO A 144 33.76 -18.39 21.01
CA PRO A 144 32.93 -19.42 21.61
C PRO A 144 32.35 -18.87 22.93
N TRP A 145 31.06 -19.12 23.19
CA TRP A 145 30.44 -18.63 24.41
C TRP A 145 29.57 -19.69 25.09
N LYS A 146 30.11 -20.32 26.11
CA LYS A 146 29.41 -21.29 26.97
C LYS A 146 28.69 -22.42 26.23
N GLY A 147 29.08 -22.71 25.00
CA GLY A 147 28.45 -23.72 24.14
C GLY A 147 27.11 -23.26 23.48
N TYR A 148 26.59 -22.10 23.80
CA TYR A 148 25.30 -21.62 23.26
C TYR A 148 25.37 -21.14 21.82
N ASN A 149 26.56 -20.94 21.27
CA ASN A 149 26.77 -20.56 19.86
C ASN A 149 27.48 -21.67 19.07
N TYR A 150 27.32 -22.92 19.49
CA TYR A 150 27.82 -24.09 18.75
C TYR A 150 27.24 -24.11 17.32
N GLU A 151 28.07 -24.41 16.34
CA GLU A 151 27.74 -24.37 14.90
C GLU A 151 27.21 -22.99 14.48
N ASP A 152 25.97 -22.91 13.96
CA ASP A 152 25.32 -21.69 13.47
C ASP A 152 24.37 -21.06 14.51
N ALA A 153 24.48 -21.46 15.78
CA ALA A 153 23.67 -20.91 16.84
C ALA A 153 24.14 -19.47 17.18
N ILE A 154 23.18 -18.60 17.41
CA ILE A 154 23.40 -17.17 17.66
C ILE A 154 22.99 -16.84 19.08
N VAL A 155 23.83 -16.11 19.79
CA VAL A 155 23.50 -15.53 21.09
C VAL A 155 23.26 -14.04 20.91
N LEU A 156 22.08 -13.56 21.34
CA LEU A 156 21.67 -12.16 21.25
C LEU A 156 21.69 -11.48 22.61
N ASN A 157 22.03 -10.20 22.61
CA ASN A 157 21.84 -9.30 23.73
C ASN A 157 20.35 -8.96 23.88
N GLU A 158 19.84 -8.94 25.10
CA GLU A 158 18.48 -8.49 25.43
C GLU A 158 18.19 -7.08 24.92
N ARG A 159 19.19 -6.20 24.82
CA ARG A 159 19.07 -4.85 24.25
C ARG A 159 18.43 -4.88 22.85
N VAL A 160 18.82 -5.84 22.01
CA VAL A 160 18.29 -5.98 20.64
C VAL A 160 16.77 -6.22 20.63
N VAL A 161 16.29 -6.96 21.62
CA VAL A 161 14.84 -7.25 21.78
C VAL A 161 14.12 -6.10 22.49
N ARG A 162 14.72 -5.55 23.53
CA ARG A 162 14.12 -4.48 24.35
C ARG A 162 13.95 -3.18 23.57
N GLU A 163 14.95 -2.77 22.80
CA GLU A 163 14.97 -1.53 22.00
C GLU A 163 14.33 -1.69 20.62
N ASP A 164 13.69 -2.81 20.35
CA ASP A 164 13.02 -3.09 19.07
C ASP A 164 13.93 -2.97 17.83
N LEU A 165 15.21 -3.33 17.94
CA LEU A 165 16.16 -3.16 16.84
C LEU A 165 15.83 -4.05 15.64
N LEU A 166 15.36 -5.28 15.88
CA LEU A 166 14.98 -6.24 14.84
C LEU A 166 13.49 -6.60 14.89
N THR A 167 12.67 -5.66 15.30
CA THR A 167 11.22 -5.83 15.39
C THR A 167 10.55 -5.52 14.06
N SER A 168 9.55 -6.31 13.71
CA SER A 168 8.75 -6.14 12.49
C SER A 168 7.26 -6.08 12.80
N VAL A 169 6.49 -5.46 11.91
CA VAL A 169 5.03 -5.43 11.98
C VAL A 169 4.47 -6.27 10.84
N HIS A 170 3.63 -7.23 11.19
CA HIS A 170 2.96 -8.11 10.24
C HIS A 170 1.47 -7.81 10.23
N VAL A 171 0.87 -7.83 9.05
CA VAL A 171 -0.58 -7.67 8.88
C VAL A 171 -1.13 -8.95 8.31
N ASP A 172 -1.90 -9.65 9.13
CA ASP A 172 -2.61 -10.86 8.71
C ASP A 172 -4.03 -10.48 8.23
N GLU A 173 -4.49 -11.14 7.18
CA GLU A 173 -5.81 -10.97 6.61
C GLU A 173 -6.68 -12.16 7.00
N TYR A 174 -7.85 -11.87 7.57
CA TYR A 174 -8.85 -12.85 7.94
C TYR A 174 -10.08 -12.65 7.07
N ILE A 175 -10.49 -13.70 6.37
CA ILE A 175 -11.56 -13.65 5.38
C ILE A 175 -12.68 -14.60 5.82
N LEU A 176 -13.92 -14.11 5.78
CA LEU A 176 -15.11 -14.92 5.94
C LEU A 176 -16.10 -14.65 4.81
N GLU A 177 -16.52 -15.71 4.16
CA GLU A 177 -17.47 -15.67 3.05
C GLU A 177 -18.87 -16.02 3.53
N VAL A 178 -19.86 -15.36 2.94
CA VAL A 178 -21.27 -15.62 3.13
C VAL A 178 -21.82 -16.22 1.86
N ARG A 179 -22.44 -17.39 1.98
CA ARG A 179 -22.94 -18.17 0.84
C ARG A 179 -24.42 -18.41 0.96
N GLU A 180 -25.07 -18.62 -0.17
CA GLU A 180 -26.40 -19.18 -0.21
C GLU A 180 -26.31 -20.71 -0.06
N THR A 181 -26.93 -21.26 0.97
CA THR A 181 -26.97 -22.71 1.18
C THR A 181 -28.35 -23.26 0.83
N LYS A 182 -28.44 -24.57 0.59
CA LYS A 182 -29.74 -25.25 0.34
C LYS A 182 -30.73 -25.10 1.50
N ARG A 183 -30.27 -24.71 2.69
CA ARG A 183 -31.04 -24.56 3.92
C ARG A 183 -31.42 -23.11 4.22
N GLY A 184 -30.99 -22.16 3.39
CA GLY A 184 -31.22 -20.74 3.54
C GLY A 184 -29.90 -19.93 3.36
N MET A 185 -30.03 -18.63 3.45
CA MET A 185 -28.87 -17.71 3.36
C MET A 185 -28.14 -17.67 4.69
N GLU A 186 -26.81 -17.69 4.62
CA GLU A 186 -25.95 -17.27 5.74
C GLU A 186 -26.07 -15.77 5.93
N GLU A 187 -25.87 -15.29 7.15
CA GLU A 187 -25.94 -13.87 7.48
C GLU A 187 -24.78 -13.44 8.37
N LEU A 188 -24.21 -12.25 8.08
CA LEU A 188 -23.29 -11.58 8.97
C LEU A 188 -24.07 -10.79 10.01
N THR A 189 -23.81 -11.05 11.28
CA THR A 189 -24.52 -10.39 12.39
C THR A 189 -23.68 -10.38 13.67
N SER A 190 -23.95 -9.40 14.51
CA SER A 190 -23.44 -9.36 15.90
C SER A 190 -24.32 -10.18 16.87
N ASP A 191 -25.56 -10.50 16.46
CA ASP A 191 -26.49 -11.30 17.24
C ASP A 191 -26.21 -12.80 17.02
N ILE A 192 -25.27 -13.34 17.80
CA ILE A 192 -24.80 -14.72 17.69
C ILE A 192 -25.40 -15.55 18.85
N PRO A 193 -26.06 -16.70 18.57
CA PRO A 193 -26.63 -17.52 19.62
C PRO A 193 -25.54 -18.09 20.55
N ASN A 194 -25.86 -18.17 21.84
CA ASN A 194 -25.01 -18.73 22.90
C ASN A 194 -23.68 -18.00 23.12
N VAL A 195 -23.61 -16.72 22.79
CA VAL A 195 -22.44 -15.86 23.02
C VAL A 195 -22.84 -14.71 23.94
N SER A 196 -21.98 -14.37 24.90
CA SER A 196 -22.21 -13.24 25.82
C SER A 196 -22.10 -11.90 25.10
N GLU A 197 -22.83 -10.88 25.58
CA GLU A 197 -22.74 -9.51 25.07
C GLU A 197 -21.30 -8.94 25.18
N GLU A 198 -20.55 -9.39 26.17
CA GLU A 198 -19.15 -8.97 26.34
C GLU A 198 -18.25 -9.45 25.19
N ALA A 199 -18.50 -10.65 24.65
CA ALA A 199 -17.75 -11.20 23.53
C ALA A 199 -18.10 -10.55 22.18
N THR A 200 -19.24 -9.88 22.09
CA THR A 200 -19.72 -9.19 20.87
C THR A 200 -19.59 -7.66 20.94
N LYS A 201 -19.09 -7.11 22.05
CA LYS A 201 -18.99 -5.64 22.29
C LYS A 201 -18.20 -4.87 21.23
N ASP A 202 -17.21 -5.50 20.62
CA ASP A 202 -16.36 -4.90 19.60
C ASP A 202 -16.84 -5.15 18.16
N LEU A 203 -17.98 -5.81 17.99
CA LEU A 203 -18.60 -6.04 16.67
C LEU A 203 -19.48 -4.85 16.28
N ASP A 204 -19.49 -4.53 15.00
CA ASP A 204 -20.39 -3.55 14.41
C ASP A 204 -21.76 -4.17 14.05
N GLU A 205 -22.64 -3.36 13.46
CA GLU A 205 -23.97 -3.81 13.01
C GLU A 205 -23.91 -4.96 11.98
N ASN A 206 -22.82 -5.03 11.21
CA ASN A 206 -22.56 -6.11 10.24
C ASN A 206 -21.84 -7.32 10.86
N GLY A 207 -21.67 -7.35 12.16
CA GLY A 207 -20.97 -8.44 12.85
C GLY A 207 -19.45 -8.45 12.62
N ILE A 208 -18.84 -7.36 12.11
CA ILE A 208 -17.40 -7.26 11.88
C ILE A 208 -16.77 -6.46 13.01
N VAL A 209 -15.63 -6.92 13.50
CA VAL A 209 -14.90 -6.23 14.56
C VAL A 209 -14.50 -4.80 14.14
N ARG A 210 -14.62 -3.85 15.06
CA ARG A 210 -14.30 -2.44 14.80
C ARG A 210 -12.80 -2.21 14.61
N VAL A 211 -12.44 -1.21 13.83
CA VAL A 211 -11.06 -0.75 13.70
C VAL A 211 -10.57 -0.19 15.04
N GLY A 212 -9.33 -0.54 15.42
CA GLY A 212 -8.72 -0.16 16.68
C GLY A 212 -9.00 -1.12 17.84
N ALA A 213 -9.84 -2.16 17.66
CA ALA A 213 -10.03 -3.18 18.68
C ALA A 213 -8.75 -4.00 18.91
N ARG A 214 -8.45 -4.28 20.17
CA ARG A 214 -7.40 -5.23 20.54
C ARG A 214 -8.00 -6.62 20.54
N ILE A 215 -7.34 -7.53 19.83
CA ILE A 215 -7.78 -8.91 19.66
C ILE A 215 -6.98 -9.81 20.58
N GLU A 216 -7.69 -10.65 21.32
CA GLU A 216 -7.18 -11.73 22.13
C GLU A 216 -7.61 -13.10 21.59
N PRO A 217 -6.91 -14.19 21.95
CA PRO A 217 -7.31 -15.53 21.54
C PRO A 217 -8.75 -15.86 21.95
N GLY A 218 -9.57 -16.31 21.00
CA GLY A 218 -10.96 -16.65 21.21
C GLY A 218 -11.97 -15.54 20.89
N ASP A 219 -11.52 -14.30 20.69
CA ASP A 219 -12.39 -13.20 20.30
C ASP A 219 -13.04 -13.45 18.92
N ILE A 220 -14.24 -12.95 18.73
CA ILE A 220 -14.94 -13.05 17.46
C ILE A 220 -14.46 -11.93 16.55
N LEU A 221 -13.90 -12.30 15.40
CA LEU A 221 -13.45 -11.36 14.37
C LEU A 221 -14.58 -10.97 13.43
N ILE A 222 -15.35 -11.96 12.99
CA ILE A 222 -16.48 -11.78 12.09
C ILE A 222 -17.58 -12.72 12.55
N GLY A 223 -18.71 -12.16 12.96
CA GLY A 223 -19.90 -12.90 13.37
C GLY A 223 -20.68 -13.39 12.16
N LYS A 224 -20.96 -14.68 12.09
CA LYS A 224 -21.78 -15.30 11.06
C LYS A 224 -22.68 -16.36 11.65
N ILE A 225 -23.92 -16.42 11.18
CA ILE A 225 -24.88 -17.47 11.49
C ILE A 225 -25.22 -18.23 10.22
N THR A 226 -25.42 -19.53 10.37
CA THR A 226 -25.83 -20.43 9.30
C THR A 226 -27.15 -21.12 9.70
N PRO A 227 -28.20 -21.15 8.84
CA PRO A 227 -29.45 -21.82 9.14
C PRO A 227 -29.27 -23.33 9.39
N LYS A 228 -29.86 -23.84 10.45
CA LYS A 228 -29.99 -25.28 10.67
C LYS A 228 -31.09 -25.83 9.74
N GLY A 229 -30.91 -27.09 9.28
CA GLY A 229 -31.98 -27.75 8.53
C GLY A 229 -33.23 -28.01 9.41
N GLU A 230 -34.39 -28.12 8.78
CA GLU A 230 -35.60 -28.55 9.44
C GLU A 230 -35.37 -29.92 10.06
N SER A 231 -35.25 -29.97 11.37
CA SER A 231 -35.35 -31.18 12.20
C SER A 231 -36.33 -30.86 13.33
N ASP A 232 -37.10 -31.86 13.76
CA ASP A 232 -37.95 -31.66 14.93
C ASP A 232 -37.08 -31.22 16.11
N PRO A 233 -37.35 -30.05 16.72
CA PRO A 233 -36.53 -29.53 17.78
C PRO A 233 -36.53 -30.46 19.01
N SER A 234 -35.32 -30.79 19.49
CA SER A 234 -35.18 -31.56 20.72
C SER A 234 -35.79 -30.82 21.92
N PRO A 235 -36.15 -31.53 23.02
CA PRO A 235 -36.62 -30.85 24.24
C PRO A 235 -35.67 -29.77 24.75
N GLU A 236 -34.36 -29.95 24.60
CA GLU A 236 -33.32 -29.00 24.99
C GLU A 236 -33.33 -27.77 24.06
N GLU A 237 -33.56 -27.96 22.76
CA GLU A 237 -33.70 -26.85 21.81
C GLU A 237 -34.98 -26.04 22.05
N LYS A 238 -36.09 -26.68 22.45
CA LYS A 238 -37.31 -25.99 22.86
C LYS A 238 -37.09 -25.12 24.09
N LEU A 239 -36.30 -25.62 25.05
CA LEU A 239 -35.91 -24.85 26.23
C LEU A 239 -35.02 -23.67 25.88
N LEU A 240 -34.02 -23.85 24.98
CA LEU A 240 -33.15 -22.79 24.50
C LEU A 240 -33.90 -21.69 23.73
N ARG A 241 -34.93 -22.08 22.93
CA ARG A 241 -35.80 -21.09 22.28
C ARG A 241 -36.61 -20.28 23.30
N ALA A 242 -37.09 -20.90 24.36
CA ALA A 242 -37.83 -20.22 25.41
C ALA A 242 -36.97 -19.22 26.22
N ILE A 243 -35.69 -19.50 26.38
CA ILE A 243 -34.77 -18.66 27.17
C ILE A 243 -34.12 -17.59 26.33
N PHE A 244 -33.67 -17.90 25.11
CA PHE A 244 -32.85 -17.05 24.25
C PHE A 244 -33.56 -16.54 22.97
N GLY A 245 -34.86 -16.81 22.82
CA GLY A 245 -35.67 -16.39 21.67
C GLY A 245 -35.65 -17.38 20.49
N ASP A 246 -36.54 -17.15 19.52
CA ASP A 246 -36.78 -18.07 18.39
C ASP A 246 -35.54 -18.32 17.52
N LYS A 247 -34.64 -17.33 17.37
CA LYS A 247 -33.43 -17.47 16.58
C LYS A 247 -32.42 -18.49 17.13
N ALA A 248 -32.40 -18.73 18.44
CA ALA A 248 -31.45 -19.63 19.09
C ALA A 248 -31.58 -21.12 18.69
N GLY A 249 -32.77 -21.53 18.21
CA GLY A 249 -33.02 -22.89 17.75
C GLY A 249 -32.78 -23.14 16.26
N ASP A 250 -32.88 -22.11 15.44
CA ASP A 250 -32.90 -22.23 13.97
C ASP A 250 -31.58 -21.98 13.29
N VAL A 251 -30.61 -21.39 13.98
CA VAL A 251 -29.30 -21.04 13.41
C VAL A 251 -28.14 -21.62 14.22
N LYS A 252 -27.01 -21.81 13.56
CA LYS A 252 -25.74 -22.27 14.14
C LYS A 252 -24.71 -21.17 14.03
N ASP A 253 -23.91 -20.98 15.09
CA ASP A 253 -22.70 -20.12 15.06
C ASP A 253 -21.68 -20.68 14.06
N ALA A 254 -21.33 -19.86 13.08
CA ALA A 254 -20.31 -20.12 12.09
C ALA A 254 -19.30 -18.96 12.03
N SER A 255 -19.17 -18.22 13.13
CA SER A 255 -18.30 -17.05 13.25
C SER A 255 -16.83 -17.41 13.14
N LEU A 256 -16.06 -16.49 12.59
CA LEU A 256 -14.60 -16.57 12.57
C LEU A 256 -14.05 -16.04 13.89
N LYS A 257 -13.39 -16.91 14.64
CA LYS A 257 -12.78 -16.59 15.93
C LYS A 257 -11.25 -16.48 15.82
N ALA A 258 -10.68 -15.68 16.69
CA ALA A 258 -9.22 -15.53 16.79
C ALA A 258 -8.55 -16.84 17.20
N SER A 259 -7.49 -17.21 16.48
CA SER A 259 -6.69 -18.40 16.83
C SER A 259 -5.97 -18.21 18.17
N PRO A 260 -5.55 -19.30 18.85
CA PRO A 260 -4.85 -19.21 20.14
C PRO A 260 -3.55 -18.40 20.12
N SER A 261 -2.95 -18.24 18.96
CA SER A 261 -1.70 -17.48 18.78
C SER A 261 -1.92 -16.02 18.31
N LEU A 262 -3.18 -15.64 18.04
CA LEU A 262 -3.48 -14.33 17.50
C LEU A 262 -3.61 -13.32 18.63
N ARG A 263 -2.72 -12.34 18.64
CA ARG A 263 -2.80 -11.12 19.44
C ARG A 263 -2.40 -9.96 18.58
N GLY A 264 -3.23 -8.93 18.49
CA GLY A 264 -2.96 -7.80 17.63
C GLY A 264 -4.03 -6.71 17.72
N VAL A 265 -3.97 -5.78 16.79
CA VAL A 265 -4.92 -4.67 16.70
C VAL A 265 -5.50 -4.65 15.30
N VAL A 266 -6.81 -4.47 15.21
CA VAL A 266 -7.52 -4.31 13.93
C VAL A 266 -7.16 -2.96 13.33
N ILE A 267 -6.55 -2.96 12.14
CA ILE A 267 -6.14 -1.73 11.45
C ILE A 267 -7.08 -1.34 10.32
N ASP A 268 -7.73 -2.32 9.69
CA ASP A 268 -8.67 -2.08 8.60
C ASP A 268 -9.70 -3.20 8.51
N LYS A 269 -10.86 -2.90 7.95
CA LYS A 269 -11.89 -3.88 7.61
C LYS A 269 -12.54 -3.54 6.29
N LYS A 270 -12.93 -4.55 5.53
CA LYS A 270 -13.63 -4.38 4.25
C LYS A 270 -14.80 -5.35 4.17
N LEU A 271 -15.94 -4.85 3.74
CA LEU A 271 -17.12 -5.65 3.42
C LEU A 271 -17.40 -5.52 1.92
N PHE A 272 -17.33 -6.64 1.23
CA PHE A 272 -17.70 -6.75 -0.17
C PHE A 272 -19.07 -7.39 -0.26
N SER A 273 -19.96 -6.83 -1.04
CA SER A 273 -21.32 -7.34 -1.21
C SER A 273 -21.69 -7.42 -2.68
N ARG A 274 -22.19 -8.57 -3.09
CA ARG A 274 -22.81 -8.69 -4.41
C ARG A 274 -24.16 -7.99 -4.34
N VAL A 275 -24.35 -6.99 -5.18
CA VAL A 275 -25.59 -6.24 -5.21
C VAL A 275 -26.72 -7.11 -5.80
N ILE A 276 -27.51 -7.74 -4.95
CA ILE A 276 -28.78 -8.35 -5.33
C ILE A 276 -29.81 -7.22 -5.32
N LYS A 277 -29.92 -6.50 -6.44
CA LYS A 277 -30.77 -5.31 -6.53
C LYS A 277 -32.25 -5.70 -6.59
N SER A 278 -33.00 -5.18 -5.66
CA SER A 278 -34.47 -5.16 -5.73
C SER A 278 -34.95 -4.30 -6.93
N ARG A 279 -36.19 -4.45 -7.31
CA ARG A 279 -36.80 -3.68 -8.42
C ARG A 279 -36.78 -2.16 -8.15
N SER A 280 -36.92 -1.74 -6.88
CA SER A 280 -36.87 -0.36 -6.43
C SER A 280 -35.46 0.22 -6.51
N GLU A 281 -34.44 -0.53 -6.12
CA GLU A 281 -33.04 -0.13 -6.19
C GLU A 281 -32.53 0.00 -7.62
N LYS A 282 -32.95 -0.92 -8.52
CA LYS A 282 -32.67 -0.79 -9.96
C LYS A 282 -33.26 0.49 -10.57
N ASN A 283 -34.39 0.97 -10.06
CA ASN A 283 -34.98 2.23 -10.48
C ASN A 283 -34.24 3.45 -9.90
N ALA A 284 -33.75 3.36 -8.67
CA ALA A 284 -32.90 4.40 -8.08
C ALA A 284 -31.56 4.55 -8.85
N ASP A 285 -30.92 3.43 -9.21
CA ASP A 285 -29.71 3.45 -10.01
C ASP A 285 -29.90 4.08 -11.40
N LYS A 286 -31.06 3.79 -12.04
CA LYS A 286 -31.41 4.44 -13.30
C LYS A 286 -31.55 5.97 -13.19
N ALA A 287 -31.78 6.49 -12.00
CA ALA A 287 -31.81 7.92 -11.74
C ALA A 287 -30.42 8.50 -11.39
N ILE A 288 -29.54 7.69 -10.83
CA ILE A 288 -28.17 8.11 -10.44
C ILE A 288 -27.21 8.12 -11.63
N LEU A 289 -27.28 7.10 -12.50
CA LEU A 289 -26.40 6.97 -13.66
C LEU A 289 -26.44 8.18 -14.62
N PRO A 290 -27.60 8.76 -14.98
CA PRO A 290 -27.65 9.99 -15.77
C PRO A 290 -26.98 11.15 -15.06
N LYS A 291 -27.23 11.37 -13.78
CA LYS A 291 -26.60 12.45 -12.99
C LYS A 291 -25.08 12.38 -13.00
N LEU A 292 -24.51 11.16 -12.88
CA LEU A 292 -23.06 10.99 -12.98
C LEU A 292 -22.52 11.29 -14.39
N ASN A 293 -23.31 11.00 -15.43
CA ASN A 293 -22.95 11.39 -16.79
C ASN A 293 -22.97 12.91 -16.95
N ASP A 294 -24.05 13.55 -16.47
CA ASP A 294 -24.20 15.00 -16.55
C ASP A 294 -23.06 15.72 -15.80
N GLU A 295 -22.70 15.26 -14.59
CA GLU A 295 -21.56 15.78 -13.85
C GLU A 295 -20.22 15.59 -14.59
N PHE A 296 -20.05 14.46 -15.27
CA PHE A 296 -18.85 14.23 -16.06
C PHE A 296 -18.82 15.14 -17.29
N GLU A 297 -19.93 15.24 -18.03
CA GLU A 297 -20.04 16.09 -19.22
C GLU A 297 -19.78 17.57 -18.85
N GLU A 298 -20.32 18.04 -17.72
CA GLU A 298 -20.05 19.39 -17.21
C GLU A 298 -18.57 19.62 -16.90
N LYS A 299 -17.92 18.67 -16.21
CA LYS A 299 -16.49 18.77 -15.89
C LYS A 299 -15.63 18.67 -17.16
N ALA A 300 -15.96 17.78 -18.07
CA ALA A 300 -15.27 17.61 -19.34
C ALA A 300 -15.42 18.86 -20.25
N ALA A 301 -16.61 19.46 -20.28
CA ALA A 301 -16.85 20.70 -21.01
C ALA A 301 -16.01 21.85 -20.44
N LYS A 302 -16.03 22.06 -19.11
CA LYS A 302 -15.19 23.08 -18.45
C LYS A 302 -13.71 22.88 -18.75
N LEU A 303 -13.23 21.63 -18.72
CA LEU A 303 -11.83 21.31 -19.03
C LEU A 303 -11.50 21.62 -20.50
N LYS A 304 -12.43 21.35 -21.43
CA LYS A 304 -12.28 21.67 -22.85
C LYS A 304 -12.31 23.18 -23.10
N ASP A 305 -13.17 23.92 -22.40
CA ASP A 305 -13.24 25.38 -22.49
C ASP A 305 -11.92 26.03 -22.07
N ILE A 306 -11.34 25.58 -20.96
CA ILE A 306 -10.01 26.04 -20.51
C ILE A 306 -8.93 25.75 -21.56
N LEU A 307 -8.95 24.55 -22.15
CA LEU A 307 -8.04 24.21 -23.25
C LEU A 307 -8.15 25.16 -24.41
N ILE A 308 -9.40 25.44 -24.87
CA ILE A 308 -9.68 26.30 -26.02
C ILE A 308 -9.22 27.73 -25.73
N GLU A 309 -9.50 28.25 -24.54
CA GLU A 309 -9.05 29.60 -24.14
C GLU A 309 -7.52 29.71 -24.17
N LYS A 310 -6.82 28.74 -23.59
CA LYS A 310 -5.34 28.68 -23.61
C LYS A 310 -4.79 28.53 -25.03
N LEU A 311 -5.40 27.69 -25.87
CA LEU A 311 -5.01 27.53 -27.27
C LEU A 311 -5.22 28.82 -28.08
N LEU A 312 -6.32 29.53 -27.84
CA LEU A 312 -6.58 30.84 -28.49
C LEU A 312 -5.48 31.85 -28.13
N VAL A 313 -5.03 31.90 -26.87
CA VAL A 313 -3.92 32.77 -26.46
C VAL A 313 -2.64 32.42 -27.22
N LEU A 314 -2.28 31.12 -27.33
CA LEU A 314 -1.08 30.68 -28.04
C LEU A 314 -1.13 30.92 -29.55
N THR A 315 -2.31 30.77 -30.16
CA THR A 315 -2.52 30.91 -31.61
C THR A 315 -2.91 32.30 -32.04
N ASN A 316 -3.12 33.24 -31.10
CA ASN A 316 -3.54 34.59 -31.39
C ASN A 316 -2.56 35.29 -32.35
N GLY A 317 -3.09 35.85 -33.43
CA GLY A 317 -2.30 36.55 -34.49
C GLY A 317 -1.40 35.61 -35.31
N LYS A 318 -1.50 34.31 -35.15
CA LYS A 318 -0.72 33.32 -35.93
C LYS A 318 -1.59 32.68 -37.01
N VAL A 319 -0.92 32.21 -38.05
CA VAL A 319 -1.54 31.58 -39.23
C VAL A 319 -1.20 30.08 -39.15
N SER A 320 -2.21 29.25 -39.44
CA SER A 320 -2.05 27.77 -39.44
C SER A 320 -1.04 27.32 -40.50
N GLN A 321 -0.19 26.39 -40.14
CA GLN A 321 0.70 25.66 -41.07
C GLN A 321 0.03 24.39 -41.65
N GLY A 322 -1.27 24.21 -41.39
CA GLY A 322 -2.05 23.02 -41.76
C GLY A 322 -2.11 22.02 -40.60
N VAL A 323 -3.20 22.02 -39.84
CA VAL A 323 -3.44 21.03 -38.79
C VAL A 323 -4.04 19.77 -39.43
N LYS A 324 -3.37 18.64 -39.22
CA LYS A 324 -3.77 17.34 -39.83
C LYS A 324 -4.13 16.35 -38.72
N ASP A 325 -5.01 15.41 -39.08
CA ASP A 325 -5.23 14.23 -38.27
C ASP A 325 -4.16 13.14 -38.56
N TYR A 326 -4.19 12.04 -37.81
CA TYR A 326 -3.28 10.91 -38.06
C TYR A 326 -3.54 10.18 -39.40
N LEU A 327 -4.67 10.41 -40.04
CA LEU A 327 -5.00 9.90 -41.35
C LEU A 327 -4.46 10.81 -42.47
N GLY A 328 -3.92 11.96 -42.15
CA GLY A 328 -3.36 12.93 -43.08
C GLY A 328 -4.39 13.96 -43.61
N THR A 329 -5.64 13.91 -43.14
CA THR A 329 -6.69 14.85 -43.54
C THR A 329 -6.41 16.22 -42.87
N GLU A 330 -6.45 17.29 -43.67
CA GLU A 330 -6.24 18.63 -43.19
C GLU A 330 -7.53 19.17 -42.55
N VAL A 331 -7.53 19.32 -41.23
CA VAL A 331 -8.69 19.75 -40.45
C VAL A 331 -8.76 21.29 -40.35
N ILE A 332 -7.59 21.94 -40.24
CA ILE A 332 -7.48 23.40 -40.38
C ILE A 332 -6.51 23.68 -41.51
N ALA A 333 -7.00 24.38 -42.52
CA ALA A 333 -6.24 24.63 -43.76
C ALA A 333 -4.98 25.49 -43.48
N LYS A 334 -3.93 25.24 -44.24
CA LYS A 334 -2.73 26.05 -44.23
C LYS A 334 -3.05 27.48 -44.64
N GLY A 335 -2.63 28.47 -43.87
CA GLY A 335 -2.88 29.89 -44.08
C GLY A 335 -4.15 30.40 -43.40
N ALA A 336 -4.99 29.57 -42.84
CA ALA A 336 -6.17 29.96 -42.10
C ALA A 336 -5.80 30.56 -40.73
N LYS A 337 -6.61 31.48 -40.23
CA LYS A 337 -6.53 31.96 -38.84
C LYS A 337 -7.28 31.00 -37.94
N PHE A 338 -6.74 30.77 -36.77
CA PHE A 338 -7.40 29.94 -35.76
C PHE A 338 -8.63 30.68 -35.19
N THR A 339 -9.79 30.07 -35.26
CA THR A 339 -11.01 30.58 -34.66
C THR A 339 -11.45 29.69 -33.50
N LYS A 340 -12.24 30.24 -32.58
CA LYS A 340 -12.78 29.48 -31.46
C LYS A 340 -13.60 28.26 -31.96
N ARG A 341 -14.38 28.44 -33.01
CA ARG A 341 -15.21 27.37 -33.63
C ARG A 341 -14.34 26.23 -34.20
N ASP A 342 -13.24 26.58 -34.84
CA ASP A 342 -12.33 25.55 -35.39
C ASP A 342 -11.74 24.71 -34.22
N LEU A 343 -11.29 25.36 -33.15
CA LEU A 343 -10.72 24.65 -31.98
C LEU A 343 -11.78 23.85 -31.23
N GLU A 344 -13.03 24.31 -31.14
CA GLU A 344 -14.13 23.55 -30.53
C GLU A 344 -14.47 22.27 -31.32
N SER A 345 -14.37 22.33 -32.64
CA SER A 345 -14.69 21.21 -33.54
C SER A 345 -13.60 20.11 -33.58
N LEU A 346 -12.40 20.41 -33.09
CA LEU A 346 -11.29 19.49 -33.12
C LEU A 346 -11.48 18.31 -32.16
N ASP A 347 -11.17 17.12 -32.65
CA ASP A 347 -10.97 15.94 -31.79
C ASP A 347 -9.49 15.78 -31.46
N TYR A 348 -9.13 16.21 -30.25
CA TYR A 348 -7.75 16.22 -29.76
C TYR A 348 -7.14 14.83 -29.59
N THR A 349 -7.92 13.75 -29.69
CA THR A 349 -7.42 12.37 -29.58
C THR A 349 -6.78 11.87 -30.87
N ILE A 350 -7.18 12.45 -32.03
CA ILE A 350 -6.76 11.98 -33.36
C ILE A 350 -5.91 12.99 -34.13
N ILE A 351 -5.65 14.18 -33.57
CA ILE A 351 -4.93 15.26 -34.24
C ILE A 351 -3.42 15.14 -34.03
N GLN A 352 -2.65 15.43 -35.08
CA GLN A 352 -1.21 15.59 -35.01
C GLN A 352 -0.85 16.89 -34.29
N LEU A 353 -0.06 16.79 -33.24
CA LEU A 353 0.33 17.93 -32.39
C LEU A 353 1.61 18.65 -32.87
N SER A 354 2.04 18.38 -34.08
CA SER A 354 3.24 18.96 -34.68
C SER A 354 2.89 20.06 -35.70
N LYS A 355 3.64 21.16 -35.66
CA LYS A 355 3.59 22.22 -36.71
C LYS A 355 2.23 22.90 -36.89
N TRP A 356 1.59 23.29 -35.80
CA TRP A 356 0.37 24.11 -35.90
C TRP A 356 0.67 25.54 -36.34
N THR A 357 1.79 26.09 -35.87
CA THR A 357 2.28 27.45 -36.21
C THR A 357 3.68 27.42 -36.75
N ALA A 358 4.17 28.57 -37.28
CA ALA A 358 5.56 28.71 -37.70
C ALA A 358 6.57 28.79 -36.55
N ASP A 359 6.10 29.00 -35.32
CA ASP A 359 6.88 29.20 -34.11
C ASP A 359 7.06 27.86 -33.39
N ALA A 360 8.31 27.38 -33.32
CA ALA A 360 8.64 26.08 -32.73
C ALA A 360 8.31 26.02 -31.23
N HIS A 361 8.62 27.09 -30.46
CA HIS A 361 8.33 27.15 -29.04
C HIS A 361 6.83 27.06 -28.74
N LYS A 362 6.01 27.79 -29.51
CA LYS A 362 4.55 27.70 -29.37
C LYS A 362 4.01 26.31 -29.77
N ASN A 363 4.59 25.64 -30.73
CA ASN A 363 4.19 24.29 -31.08
C ASN A 363 4.48 23.29 -29.95
N ASP A 364 5.62 23.45 -29.24
CA ASP A 364 5.92 22.62 -28.07
C ASP A 364 4.94 22.90 -26.93
N MET A 365 4.61 24.17 -26.66
CA MET A 365 3.58 24.52 -25.68
C MET A 365 2.21 23.96 -26.04
N ILE A 366 1.80 24.04 -27.32
CA ILE A 366 0.52 23.46 -27.80
C ILE A 366 0.50 21.94 -27.59
N ARG A 367 1.59 21.27 -27.92
CA ARG A 367 1.73 19.83 -27.70
C ARG A 367 1.57 19.48 -26.23
N ASP A 368 2.30 20.14 -25.35
CA ASP A 368 2.31 19.88 -23.92
C ASP A 368 0.95 20.20 -23.29
N LEU A 369 0.32 21.30 -23.70
CA LEU A 369 -1.02 21.67 -23.27
C LEU A 369 -2.06 20.60 -23.65
N VAL A 370 -2.07 20.14 -24.89
CA VAL A 370 -3.01 19.13 -25.35
C VAL A 370 -2.73 17.77 -24.68
N MET A 371 -1.47 17.40 -24.49
CA MET A 371 -1.11 16.17 -23.80
C MET A 371 -1.57 16.20 -22.32
N ASN A 372 -1.39 17.30 -21.63
CA ASN A 372 -1.87 17.48 -20.25
C ASN A 372 -3.41 17.44 -20.17
N TYR A 373 -4.10 18.06 -21.13
CA TYR A 373 -5.56 17.95 -21.27
C TYR A 373 -6.00 16.49 -21.44
N LEU A 374 -5.39 15.74 -22.38
CA LEU A 374 -5.74 14.35 -22.64
C LEU A 374 -5.49 13.45 -21.42
N LYS A 375 -4.40 13.73 -20.69
CA LYS A 375 -4.12 13.02 -19.44
C LYS A 375 -5.25 13.27 -18.42
N LYS A 376 -5.63 14.53 -18.23
CA LYS A 376 -6.68 14.91 -17.27
C LYS A 376 -8.05 14.39 -17.68
N TYR A 377 -8.37 14.43 -18.96
CA TYR A 377 -9.60 13.85 -19.51
C TYR A 377 -9.69 12.34 -19.27
N LYS A 378 -8.59 11.61 -19.49
CA LYS A 378 -8.52 10.16 -19.22
C LYS A 378 -8.67 9.84 -17.71
N GLU A 379 -8.17 10.68 -16.83
CA GLU A 379 -8.37 10.53 -15.38
C GLU A 379 -9.85 10.68 -15.00
N LEU A 380 -10.54 11.70 -15.55
CA LEU A 380 -11.97 11.90 -15.35
C LEU A 380 -12.81 10.74 -15.91
N ASP A 381 -12.50 10.26 -17.11
CA ASP A 381 -13.20 9.13 -17.73
C ASP A 381 -13.01 7.83 -16.92
N ALA A 382 -11.79 7.60 -16.42
CA ALA A 382 -11.50 6.45 -15.56
C ALA A 382 -12.24 6.54 -14.20
N GLU A 383 -12.40 7.74 -13.66
CA GLU A 383 -13.19 7.97 -12.44
C GLU A 383 -14.68 7.68 -12.70
N LEU A 384 -15.23 8.18 -13.80
CA LEU A 384 -16.61 7.89 -14.20
C LEU A 384 -16.85 6.40 -14.39
N LYS A 385 -15.96 5.71 -15.11
CA LYS A 385 -16.05 4.25 -15.33
C LYS A 385 -16.04 3.49 -14.01
N ARG A 386 -15.16 3.85 -13.06
CA ARG A 386 -15.12 3.24 -11.72
C ARG A 386 -16.41 3.46 -10.95
N LYS A 387 -16.96 4.69 -10.94
CA LYS A 387 -18.22 5.01 -10.25
C LYS A 387 -19.40 4.25 -10.87
N LYS A 388 -19.49 4.21 -12.20
CA LYS A 388 -20.52 3.43 -12.92
C LYS A 388 -20.42 1.94 -12.61
N PHE A 389 -19.22 1.39 -12.62
CA PHE A 389 -18.98 -0.02 -12.32
C PHE A 389 -19.41 -0.37 -10.90
N ALA A 390 -19.02 0.44 -9.91
CA ALA A 390 -19.42 0.26 -8.52
C ALA A 390 -20.94 0.23 -8.32
N ILE A 391 -21.67 1.09 -9.06
CA ILE A 391 -23.14 1.14 -8.97
C ILE A 391 -23.77 -0.02 -9.75
N THR A 392 -23.26 -0.38 -10.91
CA THR A 392 -23.93 -1.32 -11.83
C THR A 392 -23.69 -2.77 -11.45
N ILE A 393 -22.45 -3.11 -11.13
CA ILE A 393 -22.00 -4.50 -10.91
C ILE A 393 -21.81 -4.77 -9.42
N GLY A 394 -21.44 -3.74 -8.63
CA GLY A 394 -21.01 -3.93 -7.25
C GLY A 394 -19.64 -4.58 -7.20
N ASP A 395 -19.39 -5.32 -6.12
CA ASP A 395 -18.13 -6.04 -5.96
C ASP A 395 -18.13 -7.34 -6.77
N GLU A 396 -17.01 -7.61 -7.49
CA GLU A 396 -16.79 -8.91 -8.16
C GLU A 396 -16.47 -9.96 -7.10
N LEU A 397 -17.44 -10.81 -6.81
CA LEU A 397 -17.26 -11.94 -5.91
C LEU A 397 -17.29 -13.26 -6.69
N PRO A 398 -16.57 -14.30 -6.24
CA PRO A 398 -16.64 -15.64 -6.82
C PRO A 398 -18.06 -16.18 -6.87
N ALA A 399 -18.32 -17.14 -7.76
CA ALA A 399 -19.65 -17.73 -7.92
C ALA A 399 -20.13 -18.36 -6.60
N GLY A 400 -21.39 -18.09 -6.22
CA GLY A 400 -22.01 -18.63 -4.99
C GLY A 400 -21.71 -17.83 -3.72
N ILE A 401 -20.86 -16.82 -3.76
CA ILE A 401 -20.59 -15.93 -2.63
C ILE A 401 -21.45 -14.68 -2.78
N ILE A 402 -22.17 -14.32 -1.71
CA ILE A 402 -23.05 -13.15 -1.66
C ILE A 402 -22.33 -11.97 -1.01
N GLN A 403 -21.65 -12.23 0.09
CA GLN A 403 -20.84 -11.24 0.82
C GLN A 403 -19.49 -11.85 1.21
N MET A 404 -18.50 -11.00 1.34
CA MET A 404 -17.18 -11.37 1.84
C MET A 404 -16.70 -10.26 2.79
N ALA A 405 -16.44 -10.64 4.03
CA ALA A 405 -15.84 -9.75 5.01
C ALA A 405 -14.36 -10.04 5.16
N LYS A 406 -13.54 -9.00 5.17
CA LYS A 406 -12.10 -9.06 5.40
C LYS A 406 -11.73 -8.19 6.58
N VAL A 407 -10.93 -8.73 7.48
CA VAL A 407 -10.37 -8.02 8.63
C VAL A 407 -8.86 -8.09 8.57
N TYR A 408 -8.20 -6.96 8.74
CA TYR A 408 -6.75 -6.84 8.75
C TYR A 408 -6.27 -6.58 10.17
N ILE A 409 -5.45 -7.47 10.69
CA ILE A 409 -4.94 -7.42 12.06
C ILE A 409 -3.44 -7.26 12.02
N ALA A 410 -2.96 -6.15 12.59
CA ALA A 410 -1.53 -5.89 12.74
C ALA A 410 -1.01 -6.49 14.04
N LYS A 411 0.12 -7.17 13.96
CA LYS A 411 0.85 -7.69 15.10
C LYS A 411 2.32 -7.31 15.03
N LYS A 412 2.86 -6.92 16.16
CA LYS A 412 4.28 -6.62 16.35
C LYS A 412 5.00 -7.91 16.70
N ARG A 413 6.02 -8.27 15.95
CA ARG A 413 6.87 -9.44 16.22
C ARG A 413 8.26 -8.98 16.61
N LYS A 414 8.67 -9.33 17.82
CA LYS A 414 10.04 -9.18 18.31
C LYS A 414 10.83 -10.44 17.98
N ILE A 415 12.12 -10.24 17.77
CA ILE A 415 13.02 -11.39 17.60
C ILE A 415 13.10 -12.21 18.88
N GLY A 416 13.12 -13.53 18.76
CA GLY A 416 13.13 -14.46 19.86
C GLY A 416 13.98 -15.70 19.58
N VAL A 417 14.07 -16.57 20.58
CA VAL A 417 14.73 -17.87 20.45
C VAL A 417 14.04 -18.71 19.37
N GLY A 418 14.81 -19.30 18.47
CA GLY A 418 14.32 -20.07 17.33
C GLY A 418 14.19 -19.27 16.03
N ASP A 419 14.31 -17.95 16.07
CA ASP A 419 14.25 -17.12 14.86
C ASP A 419 15.57 -17.22 14.08
N LYS A 420 15.44 -17.12 12.75
CA LYS A 420 16.56 -17.18 11.82
C LYS A 420 17.09 -15.78 11.54
N MET A 421 18.40 -15.62 11.64
CA MET A 421 19.13 -14.43 11.27
C MET A 421 20.20 -14.75 10.22
N ALA A 422 20.55 -13.76 9.42
CA ALA A 422 21.64 -13.89 8.45
C ALA A 422 22.32 -12.55 8.20
N GLY A 423 23.61 -12.63 7.84
CA GLY A 423 24.34 -11.53 7.23
C GLY A 423 24.27 -11.59 5.70
N ARG A 424 25.02 -10.70 5.03
CA ARG A 424 25.08 -10.64 3.56
C ARG A 424 25.99 -11.68 2.91
N HIS A 425 26.79 -12.41 3.68
CA HIS A 425 27.84 -13.31 3.21
C HIS A 425 27.47 -14.81 3.32
N GLY A 426 26.19 -15.13 3.35
CA GLY A 426 25.73 -16.50 3.50
C GLY A 426 25.87 -17.08 4.91
N ASN A 427 26.20 -16.26 5.88
CA ASN A 427 26.29 -16.62 7.30
C ASN A 427 24.90 -16.58 7.92
N LYS A 428 24.20 -17.70 7.88
CA LYS A 428 22.89 -17.90 8.50
C LYS A 428 23.02 -18.57 9.86
N GLY A 429 22.12 -18.25 10.76
CA GLY A 429 22.06 -18.90 12.05
C GLY A 429 20.69 -18.79 12.70
N ILE A 430 20.51 -19.50 13.80
CA ILE A 430 19.27 -19.52 14.59
C ILE A 430 19.59 -18.99 15.99
N VAL A 431 18.75 -18.09 16.49
CA VAL A 431 18.87 -17.56 17.84
C VAL A 431 18.66 -18.68 18.86
N SER A 432 19.72 -19.01 19.57
CA SER A 432 19.69 -20.04 20.60
C SER A 432 19.33 -19.48 21.97
N ARG A 433 19.77 -18.27 22.26
CA ARG A 433 19.55 -17.62 23.56
C ARG A 433 19.56 -16.10 23.44
N VAL A 434 18.68 -15.48 24.22
CA VAL A 434 18.72 -14.04 24.52
C VAL A 434 19.29 -13.89 25.91
N VAL A 435 20.37 -13.13 26.05
CA VAL A 435 21.13 -12.96 27.30
C VAL A 435 21.01 -11.54 27.78
N ARG A 436 20.95 -11.38 29.11
CA ARG A 436 20.92 -10.05 29.73
C ARG A 436 22.17 -9.26 29.36
N GLN A 437 22.01 -7.96 29.28
CA GLN A 437 23.08 -7.05 28.88
C GLN A 437 24.32 -7.16 29.78
N GLU A 438 24.10 -7.36 31.09
CA GLU A 438 25.18 -7.50 32.10
C GLU A 438 26.01 -8.77 31.93
N ASP A 439 25.41 -9.81 31.36
CA ASP A 439 26.06 -11.12 31.17
C ASP A 439 26.75 -11.27 29.80
N MET A 440 26.63 -10.28 28.93
CA MET A 440 27.25 -10.29 27.61
C MET A 440 28.72 -9.92 27.67
N PRO A 441 29.55 -10.42 26.74
CA PRO A 441 30.89 -9.90 26.51
C PRO A 441 30.86 -8.40 26.24
N PHE A 442 31.88 -7.68 26.68
CA PHE A 442 31.95 -6.23 26.54
C PHE A 442 33.34 -5.76 26.12
N LEU A 443 33.40 -4.58 25.52
CA LEU A 443 34.65 -3.92 25.13
C LEU A 443 35.36 -3.32 26.35
N ALA A 444 36.59 -2.83 26.14
CA ALA A 444 37.39 -2.21 27.21
C ALA A 444 36.73 -0.96 27.83
N ASP A 445 35.87 -0.27 27.08
CA ASP A 445 35.08 0.87 27.52
C ASP A 445 33.79 0.49 28.27
N GLY A 446 33.53 -0.82 28.43
CA GLY A 446 32.32 -1.34 29.06
C GLY A 446 31.11 -1.49 28.14
N THR A 447 31.21 -1.19 26.84
CA THR A 447 30.12 -1.34 25.88
C THR A 447 29.86 -2.84 25.61
N PRO A 448 28.65 -3.38 25.91
CA PRO A 448 28.34 -4.77 25.67
C PRO A 448 28.13 -5.02 24.19
N VAL A 449 28.49 -6.23 23.70
CA VAL A 449 28.23 -6.62 22.33
C VAL A 449 26.76 -6.98 22.12
N ASP A 450 26.28 -6.85 20.89
CA ASP A 450 24.90 -7.13 20.53
C ASP A 450 24.67 -8.60 20.17
N ILE A 451 25.68 -9.24 19.59
CA ILE A 451 25.59 -10.59 19.08
C ILE A 451 26.92 -11.33 19.26
N VAL A 452 26.85 -12.60 19.61
CA VAL A 452 28.02 -13.48 19.71
C VAL A 452 27.87 -14.63 18.72
N LEU A 453 28.85 -14.75 17.83
CA LEU A 453 28.90 -15.73 16.77
C LEU A 453 30.08 -16.70 16.96
N ASN A 454 29.89 -17.93 16.48
CA ASN A 454 30.99 -18.93 16.48
C ASN A 454 32.03 -18.55 15.40
N PRO A 455 33.31 -18.38 15.78
CA PRO A 455 34.35 -18.02 14.85
C PRO A 455 34.64 -19.12 13.81
N LEU A 456 34.39 -20.38 14.11
CA LEU A 456 34.64 -21.52 13.19
C LEU A 456 33.77 -21.47 11.93
N GLY A 457 32.62 -20.78 11.97
CA GLY A 457 31.74 -20.61 10.82
C GLY A 457 32.36 -19.81 9.67
N VAL A 458 33.33 -18.93 9.94
CA VAL A 458 33.97 -18.11 8.93
C VAL A 458 35.00 -18.87 8.09
N PRO A 459 36.07 -19.47 8.68
CA PRO A 459 37.09 -20.14 7.88
C PRO A 459 36.58 -21.43 7.23
N SER A 460 35.64 -22.13 7.86
CA SER A 460 35.11 -23.40 7.30
C SER A 460 34.30 -23.19 6.03
N ARG A 461 33.72 -22.02 5.85
CA ARG A 461 32.84 -21.66 4.71
C ARG A 461 33.46 -20.64 3.74
N MET A 462 34.67 -20.18 4.02
CA MET A 462 35.41 -19.26 3.16
C MET A 462 34.61 -18.00 2.77
N ASN A 463 33.95 -17.40 3.75
CA ASN A 463 33.10 -16.21 3.53
C ASN A 463 33.45 -15.05 4.46
#